data_1f05bfdf8792aa0ca5e1bbb62893ecf8
#
_entry.id   1f05bfdf8792aa0ca5e1bbb62893ecf8
#
_cell.length_a   1.000
_cell.length_b   1.000
_cell.length_c   1.000
_cell.angle_alpha   90.00
_cell.angle_beta   90.00
_cell.angle_gamma   90.00
#
_symmetry.space_group_name_H-M   'P 1'
#
loop_
_entity.id
_entity.type
_entity.pdbx_description
1 polymer ?
#
loop_
_entity_poly.entity_id
_entity_poly.type
_entity_poly.pdbx_seq_one_letter_code
_entity_poly.pdbx_strand_id
1 'polypeptide(L)'
;MAYENLTFTPGETLTAAKMNKLQANVAGLRDGSNIGANAVTADNINFGSFPMQYGDIYLQSGTVSKTFTPKSDGLLRVIAGGRRNAGNAADLIISISATGVSNPVSNAGVQYGTGVFASASYIAQVTKGTPVTISVNVAGGSIANGGCQFFVIPGRVEKIN
;
A
#
# COMPACT_ATOMS: atom_id res chain seq x y z
N MET A 1 -14.38 -20.42 16.43
CA MET A 1 -14.82 -20.93 17.75
C MET A 1 -15.28 -19.73 18.56
N ALA A 2 -16.37 -19.86 19.33
CA ALA A 2 -16.80 -18.77 20.21
C ALA A 2 -15.95 -18.76 21.48
N TYR A 3 -15.68 -17.55 22.01
CA TYR A 3 -15.03 -17.38 23.31
C TYR A 3 -15.88 -18.02 24.42
N GLU A 4 -15.28 -18.90 25.22
CA GLU A 4 -15.94 -19.49 26.36
C GLU A 4 -15.49 -18.83 27.67
N ASN A 5 -16.43 -18.37 28.47
CA ASN A 5 -16.13 -17.79 29.77
C ASN A 5 -15.74 -18.90 30.76
N LEU A 6 -14.53 -18.84 31.31
CA LEU A 6 -14.03 -19.81 32.29
C LEU A 6 -14.05 -19.19 33.67
N THR A 7 -14.72 -19.86 34.60
CA THR A 7 -14.77 -19.48 36.02
C THR A 7 -13.80 -20.37 36.81
N PHE A 8 -12.95 -19.76 37.61
CA PHE A 8 -12.02 -20.44 38.50
C PHE A 8 -12.40 -20.13 39.97
N THR A 9 -12.49 -21.14 40.78
CA THR A 9 -12.74 -20.98 42.21
C THR A 9 -11.42 -21.19 42.99
N PRO A 10 -11.13 -20.38 44.01
CA PRO A 10 -9.94 -20.59 44.84
C PRO A 10 -9.87 -22.03 45.38
N GLY A 11 -8.69 -22.71 45.19
CA GLY A 11 -8.50 -24.10 45.60
C GLY A 11 -9.04 -25.16 44.63
N GLU A 12 -9.67 -24.77 43.52
CA GLU A 12 -10.14 -25.70 42.50
C GLU A 12 -8.97 -26.35 41.73
N THR A 13 -9.09 -27.66 41.49
CA THR A 13 -8.13 -28.36 40.62
C THR A 13 -8.33 -27.99 39.18
N LEU A 14 -7.25 -27.56 38.52
CA LEU A 14 -7.30 -27.22 37.08
C LEU A 14 -7.44 -28.50 36.25
N THR A 15 -8.61 -28.75 35.71
CA THR A 15 -8.88 -29.93 34.88
C THR A 15 -8.35 -29.78 33.45
N ALA A 16 -8.05 -30.92 32.80
CA ALA A 16 -7.66 -30.93 31.38
C ALA A 16 -8.70 -30.25 30.48
N ALA A 17 -9.99 -30.38 30.79
CA ALA A 17 -11.06 -29.73 30.06
C ALA A 17 -10.97 -28.18 30.14
N LYS A 18 -10.70 -27.62 31.32
CA LYS A 18 -10.49 -26.17 31.50
C LYS A 18 -9.23 -25.68 30.78
N MET A 19 -8.16 -26.47 30.81
CA MET A 19 -6.92 -26.15 30.07
C MET A 19 -7.14 -26.11 28.56
N ASN A 20 -7.85 -27.11 28.02
CA ASN A 20 -8.15 -27.16 26.60
C ASN A 20 -9.01 -25.97 26.16
N LYS A 21 -9.99 -25.55 26.97
CA LYS A 21 -10.79 -24.34 26.71
C LYS A 21 -9.95 -23.06 26.74
N LEU A 22 -9.04 -22.94 27.69
CA LEU A 22 -8.12 -21.82 27.77
C LEU A 22 -7.22 -21.75 26.51
N GLN A 23 -6.68 -22.88 26.08
CA GLN A 23 -5.89 -22.95 24.85
C GLN A 23 -6.71 -22.56 23.60
N ALA A 24 -7.97 -23.04 23.53
CA ALA A 24 -8.86 -22.67 22.42
C ALA A 24 -9.19 -21.17 22.42
N ASN A 25 -9.41 -20.56 23.58
CA ASN A 25 -9.62 -19.12 23.70
C ASN A 25 -8.38 -18.33 23.26
N VAL A 26 -7.19 -18.74 23.67
CA VAL A 26 -5.92 -18.12 23.28
C VAL A 26 -5.67 -18.28 21.79
N ALA A 27 -5.94 -19.45 21.21
CA ALA A 27 -5.83 -19.68 19.78
C ALA A 27 -6.78 -18.78 18.99
N GLY A 28 -8.03 -18.67 19.45
CA GLY A 28 -9.03 -17.79 18.82
C GLY A 28 -8.70 -16.30 18.90
N LEU A 29 -7.99 -15.86 19.95
CA LEU A 29 -7.45 -14.50 20.01
C LEU A 29 -6.31 -14.31 19.01
N ARG A 30 -5.46 -15.32 18.84
CA ARG A 30 -4.32 -15.24 17.93
C ARG A 30 -4.72 -15.24 16.45
N ASP A 31 -5.75 -16.01 16.08
CA ASP A 31 -6.26 -16.09 14.71
C ASP A 31 -7.41 -15.10 14.43
N GLY A 32 -7.81 -14.34 15.43
CA GLY A 32 -8.87 -13.34 15.33
C GLY A 32 -10.30 -13.89 15.43
N SER A 33 -10.51 -15.20 15.52
CA SER A 33 -11.85 -15.81 15.55
C SER A 33 -12.68 -15.47 16.80
N ASN A 34 -12.01 -15.09 17.89
CA ASN A 34 -12.63 -14.65 19.15
C ASN A 34 -12.65 -13.13 19.31
N ILE A 35 -12.23 -12.37 18.30
CA ILE A 35 -12.30 -10.91 18.31
C ILE A 35 -13.67 -10.50 17.75
N GLY A 36 -14.51 -9.91 18.58
CA GLY A 36 -15.82 -9.40 18.15
C GLY A 36 -15.68 -8.29 17.11
N ALA A 37 -16.73 -8.11 16.29
CA ALA A 37 -16.80 -6.99 15.37
C ALA A 37 -16.61 -5.67 16.13
N ASN A 38 -15.73 -4.79 15.64
CA ASN A 38 -15.36 -3.50 16.27
C ASN A 38 -14.61 -3.60 17.62
N ALA A 39 -14.16 -4.79 18.03
CA ALA A 39 -13.33 -4.95 19.22
C ALA A 39 -11.92 -4.34 19.06
N VAL A 40 -11.45 -4.23 17.82
CA VAL A 40 -10.19 -3.55 17.47
C VAL A 40 -10.54 -2.21 16.83
N THR A 41 -10.33 -1.13 17.56
CA THR A 41 -10.51 0.24 17.10
C THR A 41 -9.18 0.87 16.72
N ALA A 42 -9.21 2.02 16.05
CA ALA A 42 -8.00 2.77 15.69
C ALA A 42 -7.12 3.07 16.93
N ASP A 43 -7.73 3.28 18.09
CA ASP A 43 -7.04 3.58 19.35
C ASP A 43 -6.28 2.36 19.90
N ASN A 44 -6.70 1.15 19.50
CA ASN A 44 -6.10 -0.12 19.95
C ASN A 44 -5.03 -0.63 18.98
N ILE A 45 -4.85 0.02 17.83
CA ILE A 45 -3.87 -0.39 16.83
C ILE A 45 -2.61 0.45 17.01
N ASN A 46 -1.49 -0.24 17.26
CA ASN A 46 -0.19 0.40 17.17
C ASN A 46 0.20 0.59 15.69
N PHE A 47 -0.15 1.73 15.12
CA PHE A 47 0.19 2.08 13.73
C PHE A 47 1.69 2.13 13.46
N GLY A 48 2.54 2.22 14.50
CA GLY A 48 3.98 2.07 14.36
C GLY A 48 4.40 0.66 13.91
N SER A 49 3.54 -0.34 14.11
CA SER A 49 3.74 -1.72 13.62
C SER A 49 3.36 -1.90 12.14
N PHE A 50 2.68 -0.92 11.54
CA PHE A 50 2.31 -0.89 10.13
C PHE A 50 2.97 0.30 9.43
N PRO A 51 4.30 0.28 9.26
CA PRO A 51 5.01 1.42 8.71
C PRO A 51 4.56 1.68 7.27
N MET A 52 4.08 2.87 7.02
CA MET A 52 3.89 3.35 5.66
C MET A 52 5.27 3.47 5.01
N GLN A 53 5.46 2.77 3.88
CA GLN A 53 6.66 2.91 3.08
C GLN A 53 6.46 4.03 2.06
N TYR A 54 7.45 4.85 1.89
CA TYR A 54 7.45 5.89 0.87
C TYR A 54 8.80 5.95 0.14
N GLY A 55 8.79 6.51 -1.03
CA GLY A 55 9.99 6.77 -1.80
C GLY A 55 9.74 7.78 -2.89
N ASP A 56 10.80 8.19 -3.51
CA ASP A 56 10.81 9.17 -4.59
C ASP A 56 11.68 8.71 -5.75
N ILE A 57 11.37 9.24 -6.93
CA ILE A 57 12.14 9.07 -8.16
C ILE A 57 12.26 10.45 -8.79
N TYR A 58 13.49 10.85 -9.09
CA TYR A 58 13.74 12.07 -9.85
C TYR A 58 13.48 11.84 -11.34
N LEU A 59 12.71 12.71 -11.96
CA LEU A 59 12.30 12.60 -13.36
C LEU A 59 12.97 13.68 -14.20
N GLN A 60 13.51 13.27 -15.35
CA GLN A 60 14.03 14.19 -16.38
C GLN A 60 13.44 13.87 -17.76
N SER A 61 13.84 12.76 -18.36
CA SER A 61 13.36 12.26 -19.66
C SER A 61 13.58 10.76 -19.73
N GLY A 62 12.82 10.09 -20.60
CA GLY A 62 12.89 8.64 -20.75
C GLY A 62 12.26 7.88 -19.60
N THR A 63 12.67 6.63 -19.40
CA THR A 63 12.11 5.75 -18.36
C THR A 63 13.06 5.65 -17.17
N VAL A 64 12.53 5.90 -16.00
CA VAL A 64 13.20 5.67 -14.71
C VAL A 64 12.42 4.63 -13.93
N SER A 65 13.12 3.66 -13.36
CA SER A 65 12.50 2.58 -12.59
C SER A 65 13.08 2.47 -11.19
N LYS A 66 12.25 2.06 -10.23
CA LYS A 66 12.66 1.75 -8.86
C LYS A 66 11.98 0.49 -8.37
N THR A 67 12.79 -0.43 -7.83
CA THR A 67 12.30 -1.68 -7.25
C THR A 67 12.36 -1.61 -5.73
N PHE A 68 11.33 -2.12 -5.07
CA PHE A 68 11.27 -2.26 -3.62
C PHE A 68 10.45 -3.50 -3.24
N THR A 69 10.55 -3.93 -1.99
CA THR A 69 9.75 -5.03 -1.45
C THR A 69 8.80 -4.49 -0.38
N PRO A 70 7.47 -4.62 -0.58
CA PRO A 70 6.50 -4.20 0.43
C PRO A 70 6.67 -4.97 1.74
N LYS A 71 6.61 -4.25 2.86
CA LYS A 71 6.67 -4.82 4.22
C LYS A 71 5.32 -5.27 4.75
N SER A 72 4.24 -4.90 4.05
CA SER A 72 2.85 -5.28 4.35
C SER A 72 2.04 -5.41 3.08
N ASP A 73 0.94 -6.15 3.14
CA ASP A 73 -0.12 -6.05 2.15
C ASP A 73 -0.73 -4.65 2.19
N GLY A 74 -1.16 -4.12 1.05
CA GLY A 74 -1.73 -2.78 1.04
C GLY A 74 -1.96 -2.19 -0.34
N LEU A 75 -2.13 -0.88 -0.35
CA LEU A 75 -2.34 -0.06 -1.54
C LEU A 75 -1.04 0.66 -1.91
N LEU A 76 -0.55 0.40 -3.11
CA LEU A 76 0.46 1.24 -3.74
C LEU A 76 -0.22 2.44 -4.39
N ARG A 77 0.20 3.64 -4.03
CA ARG A 77 -0.16 4.87 -4.71
C ARG A 77 1.10 5.53 -5.25
N VAL A 78 1.09 5.86 -6.54
CA VAL A 78 2.19 6.55 -7.21
C VAL A 78 1.65 7.82 -7.84
N ILE A 79 2.35 8.93 -7.65
CA ILE A 79 2.03 10.23 -8.24
C ILE A 79 3.30 10.76 -8.87
N ALA A 80 3.23 11.04 -10.17
CA ALA A 80 4.34 11.63 -10.91
C ALA A 80 3.90 12.93 -11.57
N GLY A 81 4.79 13.89 -11.61
CA GLY A 81 4.51 15.14 -12.27
C GLY A 81 5.77 15.94 -12.52
N GLY A 82 5.69 16.91 -13.42
CA GLY A 82 6.79 17.77 -13.70
C GLY A 82 6.47 18.90 -14.66
N ARG A 83 7.29 19.92 -14.56
CA ARG A 83 7.25 21.08 -15.44
C ARG A 83 8.11 20.82 -16.67
N ARG A 84 7.56 21.09 -17.83
CA ARG A 84 8.29 21.02 -19.10
C ARG A 84 9.50 21.94 -19.09
N ASN A 85 10.57 21.48 -19.73
CA ASN A 85 11.74 22.31 -20.03
C ASN A 85 11.41 23.27 -21.19
N ALA A 86 11.90 24.50 -21.13
CA ALA A 86 11.63 25.50 -22.16
C ALA A 86 12.20 25.05 -23.51
N GLY A 87 11.53 25.38 -24.62
CA GLY A 87 11.99 25.15 -25.98
C GLY A 87 11.50 23.86 -26.64
N ASN A 88 10.70 23.06 -26.04
CA ASN A 88 10.16 21.82 -26.63
C ASN A 88 8.70 22.00 -27.07
N ALA A 89 8.42 21.81 -28.39
CA ALA A 89 7.05 22.00 -28.94
C ALA A 89 6.20 20.73 -28.93
N ALA A 90 6.79 19.57 -28.64
CA ALA A 90 6.08 18.29 -28.60
C ALA A 90 5.25 18.13 -27.33
N ASP A 91 4.22 17.30 -27.35
CA ASP A 91 3.41 17.01 -26.17
C ASP A 91 4.24 16.30 -25.10
N LEU A 92 4.10 16.74 -23.85
CA LEU A 92 4.74 16.09 -22.71
C LEU A 92 3.81 15.00 -22.18
N ILE A 93 4.28 13.77 -22.17
CA ILE A 93 3.52 12.61 -21.68
C ILE A 93 4.24 11.99 -20.51
N ILE A 94 3.56 11.87 -19.38
CA ILE A 94 4.04 11.10 -18.23
C ILE A 94 3.13 9.89 -18.07
N SER A 95 3.73 8.69 -18.06
CA SER A 95 3.01 7.44 -17.82
C SER A 95 3.68 6.63 -16.73
N ILE A 96 2.88 5.93 -15.95
CA ILE A 96 3.32 5.09 -14.83
C ILE A 96 2.86 3.66 -15.09
N SER A 97 3.75 2.72 -14.89
CA SER A 97 3.46 1.28 -14.85
C SER A 97 4.14 0.65 -13.65
N ALA A 98 3.67 -0.52 -13.23
CA ALA A 98 4.35 -1.31 -12.22
C ALA A 98 4.18 -2.81 -12.50
N THR A 99 5.17 -3.60 -12.07
CA THR A 99 5.13 -5.07 -12.04
C THR A 99 5.15 -5.57 -10.60
N GLY A 100 4.70 -6.81 -10.36
CA GLY A 100 4.58 -7.36 -9.01
C GLY A 100 3.37 -6.82 -8.24
N VAL A 101 2.36 -6.33 -8.95
CA VAL A 101 1.14 -5.73 -8.39
C VAL A 101 -0.10 -6.40 -8.96
N SER A 102 -1.25 -6.20 -8.30
CA SER A 102 -2.57 -6.62 -8.77
C SER A 102 -3.54 -5.44 -8.85
N ASN A 103 -4.60 -5.58 -9.64
CA ASN A 103 -5.65 -4.59 -9.83
C ASN A 103 -5.12 -3.16 -10.14
N PRO A 104 -4.25 -2.99 -11.15
CA PRO A 104 -3.70 -1.69 -11.45
C PRO A 104 -4.75 -0.75 -12.06
N VAL A 105 -4.74 0.49 -11.61
CA VAL A 105 -5.48 1.61 -12.21
C VAL A 105 -4.48 2.74 -12.48
N SER A 106 -4.35 3.14 -13.73
CA SER A 106 -3.43 4.18 -14.15
C SER A 106 -4.16 5.32 -14.86
N ASN A 107 -3.67 6.53 -14.64
CA ASN A 107 -4.04 7.71 -15.39
C ASN A 107 -2.75 8.38 -15.91
N ALA A 108 -2.59 8.38 -17.24
CA ALA A 108 -1.44 9.04 -17.86
C ALA A 108 -1.67 10.56 -17.89
N GLY A 109 -0.63 11.30 -17.53
CA GLY A 109 -0.62 12.76 -17.63
C GLY A 109 -0.16 13.17 -19.02
N VAL A 110 -1.01 13.86 -19.75
CA VAL A 110 -0.67 14.42 -21.07
C VAL A 110 -0.81 15.93 -21.00
N GLN A 111 0.25 16.63 -21.42
CA GLN A 111 0.26 18.08 -21.59
C GLN A 111 0.45 18.41 -23.07
N TYR A 112 -0.55 19.03 -23.67
CA TYR A 112 -0.52 19.40 -25.08
C TYR A 112 0.12 20.77 -25.32
N GLY A 113 0.89 20.86 -26.38
CA GLY A 113 1.45 22.12 -26.88
C GLY A 113 2.40 22.82 -25.90
N THR A 114 2.26 24.12 -25.74
CA THR A 114 3.11 24.97 -24.87
C THR A 114 2.75 24.92 -23.38
N GLY A 115 1.90 23.99 -22.98
CA GLY A 115 1.54 23.81 -21.56
C GLY A 115 2.75 23.51 -20.67
N VAL A 116 2.62 23.85 -19.40
CA VAL A 116 3.74 23.96 -18.48
C VAL A 116 3.91 22.72 -17.58
N PHE A 117 2.85 21.95 -17.34
CA PHE A 117 2.85 20.90 -16.35
C PHE A 117 2.09 19.66 -16.80
N ALA A 118 2.66 18.48 -16.59
CA ALA A 118 1.99 17.20 -16.75
C ALA A 118 1.99 16.43 -15.43
N SER A 119 0.93 15.68 -15.15
CA SER A 119 0.86 14.80 -13.97
C SER A 119 0.21 13.46 -14.31
N ALA A 120 0.68 12.41 -13.69
CA ALA A 120 0.13 11.07 -13.81
C ALA A 120 -0.08 10.46 -12.43
N SER A 121 -1.05 9.55 -12.33
CA SER A 121 -1.30 8.79 -11.11
C SER A 121 -1.44 7.30 -11.40
N TYR A 122 -1.09 6.49 -10.43
CA TYR A 122 -1.19 5.05 -10.51
C TYR A 122 -1.55 4.48 -9.14
N ILE A 123 -2.47 3.52 -9.12
CA ILE A 123 -2.89 2.83 -7.91
C ILE A 123 -2.91 1.34 -8.19
N ALA A 124 -2.42 0.51 -7.29
CA ALA A 124 -2.47 -0.94 -7.37
C ALA A 124 -2.44 -1.58 -5.98
N GLN A 125 -2.79 -2.85 -5.91
CA GLN A 125 -2.60 -3.64 -4.70
C GLN A 125 -1.22 -4.28 -4.70
N VAL A 126 -0.58 -4.32 -3.53
CA VAL A 126 0.71 -4.95 -3.31
C VAL A 126 0.61 -6.03 -2.24
N THR A 127 1.43 -7.07 -2.41
CA THR A 127 1.52 -8.18 -1.46
C THR A 127 2.85 -8.12 -0.73
N LYS A 128 2.81 -8.30 0.58
CA LYS A 128 3.99 -8.38 1.44
C LYS A 128 5.03 -9.36 0.89
N GLY A 129 6.26 -8.93 0.81
CA GLY A 129 7.38 -9.77 0.37
C GLY A 129 7.51 -9.97 -1.14
N THR A 130 6.51 -9.55 -1.95
CA THR A 130 6.58 -9.62 -3.41
C THR A 130 7.29 -8.40 -3.96
N PRO A 131 8.43 -8.53 -4.67
CA PRO A 131 9.12 -7.38 -5.26
C PRO A 131 8.22 -6.62 -6.23
N VAL A 132 8.20 -5.30 -6.09
CA VAL A 132 7.46 -4.38 -6.95
C VAL A 132 8.45 -3.47 -7.68
N THR A 133 8.32 -3.38 -8.99
CA THR A 133 9.08 -2.40 -9.78
C THR A 133 8.13 -1.37 -10.36
N ILE A 134 8.32 -0.12 -9.97
CA ILE A 134 7.63 1.05 -10.53
C ILE A 134 8.49 1.58 -11.67
N SER A 135 7.86 1.85 -12.81
CA SER A 135 8.50 2.50 -13.96
C SER A 135 7.71 3.74 -14.35
N VAL A 136 8.38 4.87 -14.40
CA VAL A 136 7.82 6.14 -14.86
C VAL A 136 8.50 6.53 -16.16
N ASN A 137 7.72 6.72 -17.20
CA ASN A 137 8.19 7.13 -18.51
C ASN A 137 7.80 8.57 -18.80
N VAL A 138 8.76 9.36 -19.22
CA VAL A 138 8.60 10.74 -19.69
C VAL A 138 8.92 10.77 -21.19
N ALA A 139 7.90 10.99 -22.00
CA ALA A 139 8.00 11.05 -23.46
C ALA A 139 7.60 12.42 -24.00
N GLY A 140 8.00 12.71 -25.25
CA GLY A 140 7.65 13.95 -25.94
C GLY A 140 8.44 15.19 -25.50
N GLY A 141 9.35 15.05 -24.55
CA GLY A 141 10.16 16.16 -24.06
C GLY A 141 10.97 15.81 -22.82
N SER A 142 11.57 16.83 -22.22
CA SER A 142 12.27 16.73 -20.94
C SER A 142 11.55 17.55 -19.87
N ILE A 143 11.73 17.16 -18.63
CA ILE A 143 11.20 17.84 -17.45
C ILE A 143 12.34 18.62 -16.78
N ALA A 144 12.12 19.91 -16.51
CA ALA A 144 13.08 20.75 -15.80
C ALA A 144 13.06 20.47 -14.29
N ASN A 145 11.84 20.32 -13.74
CA ASN A 145 11.63 20.04 -12.34
C ASN A 145 10.50 19.00 -12.24
N GLY A 146 10.86 17.75 -12.05
CA GLY A 146 9.91 16.67 -11.96
C GLY A 146 10.28 15.65 -10.92
N GLY A 147 9.26 15.05 -10.35
CA GLY A 147 9.42 13.99 -9.37
C GLY A 147 8.26 13.01 -9.41
N CYS A 148 8.52 11.85 -8.90
CA CYS A 148 7.53 10.84 -8.64
C CYS A 148 7.63 10.45 -7.17
N GLN A 149 6.52 10.47 -6.49
CA GLN A 149 6.39 9.97 -5.13
C GLN A 149 5.55 8.72 -5.13
N PHE A 150 5.95 7.74 -4.35
CA PHE A 150 5.15 6.54 -4.15
C PHE A 150 5.02 6.20 -2.68
N PHE A 151 3.87 5.62 -2.33
CA PHE A 151 3.50 5.25 -0.98
C PHE A 151 2.91 3.85 -0.99
N VAL A 152 3.29 3.03 -0.03
CA VAL A 152 2.56 1.80 0.32
C VAL A 152 1.78 2.08 1.58
N ILE A 153 0.46 2.10 1.45
CA ILE A 153 -0.48 2.29 2.54
C ILE A 153 -0.90 0.90 3.01
N PRO A 154 -0.52 0.48 4.24
CA PRO A 154 -0.88 -0.84 4.75
C PRO A 154 -2.39 -0.99 4.90
N GLY A 155 -2.91 -2.19 4.67
CA GLY A 155 -4.30 -2.51 4.89
C GLY A 155 -4.90 -3.38 3.79
N ARG A 156 -6.08 -3.92 4.08
CA ARG A 156 -6.88 -4.65 3.09
C ARG A 156 -7.59 -3.64 2.20
N VAL A 157 -7.45 -3.80 0.90
CA VAL A 157 -8.14 -2.98 -0.10
C VAL A 157 -9.30 -3.78 -0.67
N GLU A 158 -10.51 -3.24 -0.52
CA GLU A 158 -11.71 -3.80 -1.13
C GLU A 158 -12.22 -2.86 -2.21
N LYS A 159 -12.58 -3.43 -3.37
CA LYS A 159 -13.23 -2.68 -4.44
C LYS A 159 -14.70 -2.49 -4.07
N ILE A 160 -15.17 -1.26 -4.09
CA ILE A 160 -16.59 -0.94 -4.02
C ILE A 160 -17.19 -1.18 -5.42
N ASN A 161 -18.18 -2.06 -5.51
CA ASN A 161 -18.90 -2.37 -6.75
C ASN A 161 -20.13 -1.47 -6.88
#